data_7de382e95cf4f694b6aca04ef6e5eba3
#
_entry.id   7de382e95cf4f694b6aca04ef6e5eba3
#
_cell.length_a   1.000
_cell.length_b   1.000
_cell.length_c   1.000
_cell.angle_alpha   90.00
_cell.angle_beta   90.00
_cell.angle_gamma   90.00
#
_symmetry.space_group_name_H-M   'P 1'
#
loop_
_entity.id
_entity.type
_entity.pdbx_description
1 polymer ?
#
loop_
_entity_poly.entity_id
_entity_poly.type
_entity_poly.pdbx_seq_one_letter_code
_entity_poly.pdbx_strand_id
1 'polypeptide(L)'
;MITPLLTSLALLFASPGTTSLTESQCIERVKAHHSDLKVAELQVESARNKLRELESTFYPKLQVTTWVAPMFRVDGTALDASVDYHFKSLSDWGPYLHFEARLVQIISTFGRFDGLKEAAELNTQVEAAKRDLVEQALVAETKRMILGYRLILSLEKTVTTVIETLDKALDYARPAFEEGTGAVTTIDLSRLEFGKSKALSFKNMLDEQRALITQGLRFLLHLESSTEVNFDFTKLPRLRKIQALPPLSRLFESARDHRPEWRQIRDGKRAYAALTEVEDKNLYLPYLFAAGEFSADWTPVRDDTPNPYHYDPYNGTWGGIALGLRWDLDWAKTQAHKEHWSLERRKLEALETKLASGVQAQLSALYAEAAQAQKRSDIMRLGSRAARKWMLSASAGFSLGTASARDLLEGVIAYSEAKLGEASSVYDILIAHAELDRALGTPVASIGE
;
A
#
# COMPACT_ATOMS: atom_id res chain seq x y z
N MET A 1 29.35 24.62 -28.69
CA MET A 1 29.72 23.55 -27.76
C MET A 1 28.54 22.61 -27.62
N ILE A 2 28.57 21.56 -28.42
CA ILE A 2 27.55 20.53 -28.55
C ILE A 2 28.21 19.22 -28.13
N THR A 3 27.61 18.47 -27.28
CA THR A 3 27.75 17.07 -26.84
C THR A 3 27.87 16.93 -25.31
N PRO A 4 27.27 15.89 -24.64
CA PRO A 4 26.82 14.62 -25.20
C PRO A 4 25.36 14.21 -24.84
N LEU A 5 24.66 13.70 -25.81
CA LEU A 5 23.36 12.99 -25.69
C LEU A 5 23.50 11.66 -26.43
N LEU A 6 24.30 10.73 -25.90
CA LEU A 6 24.46 9.39 -26.49
C LEU A 6 24.91 8.36 -25.45
N THR A 7 24.08 8.15 -24.38
CA THR A 7 24.28 6.99 -23.46
C THR A 7 22.96 6.45 -22.89
N SER A 8 21.91 6.29 -23.70
CA SER A 8 20.70 5.60 -23.25
C SER A 8 19.96 4.83 -24.36
N LEU A 9 20.69 4.23 -25.32
CA LEU A 9 20.07 3.43 -26.37
C LEU A 9 20.69 2.03 -26.50
N ALA A 10 21.12 1.42 -25.41
CA ALA A 10 21.72 0.09 -25.40
C ALA A 10 20.97 -0.96 -24.55
N LEU A 11 19.65 -0.79 -24.37
CA LEU A 11 18.81 -1.72 -23.56
C LEU A 11 17.61 -2.30 -24.33
N LEU A 12 17.63 -2.33 -25.66
CA LEU A 12 16.47 -2.74 -26.46
C LEU A 12 16.62 -4.05 -27.26
N PHE A 13 17.69 -4.83 -27.07
CA PHE A 13 17.80 -6.18 -27.63
C PHE A 13 18.52 -7.12 -26.65
N ALA A 14 17.94 -7.33 -25.46
CA ALA A 14 18.26 -8.49 -24.68
C ALA A 14 17.35 -9.63 -25.16
N SER A 15 17.94 -10.71 -25.67
CA SER A 15 17.31 -12.02 -25.91
C SER A 15 16.43 -12.40 -24.71
N PRO A 16 15.38 -13.25 -24.86
CA PRO A 16 14.61 -13.75 -23.73
C PRO A 16 15.51 -14.62 -22.85
N GLY A 17 16.38 -13.98 -22.09
CA GLY A 17 17.20 -14.62 -21.07
C GLY A 17 16.33 -14.90 -19.87
N THR A 18 16.31 -16.13 -19.41
CA THR A 18 15.69 -16.54 -18.16
C THR A 18 16.21 -15.64 -17.03
N THR A 19 15.40 -14.68 -16.58
CA THR A 19 15.81 -13.75 -15.52
C THR A 19 15.75 -14.49 -14.18
N SER A 20 16.91 -14.69 -13.54
CA SER A 20 16.97 -15.25 -12.19
C SER A 20 16.77 -14.15 -11.16
N LEU A 21 15.77 -14.30 -10.27
CA LEU A 21 15.44 -13.32 -9.23
C LEU A 21 15.80 -13.85 -7.84
N THR A 22 16.60 -13.08 -7.12
CA THR A 22 16.93 -13.29 -5.70
C THR A 22 15.85 -12.72 -4.80
N GLU A 23 15.86 -13.06 -3.50
CA GLU A 23 14.91 -12.53 -2.51
C GLU A 23 14.92 -11.00 -2.43
N SER A 24 16.09 -10.37 -2.38
CA SER A 24 16.23 -8.91 -2.35
C SER A 24 15.65 -8.24 -3.60
N GLN A 25 15.96 -8.81 -4.78
CA GLN A 25 15.42 -8.31 -6.05
C GLN A 25 13.90 -8.45 -6.13
N CYS A 26 13.32 -9.50 -5.56
CA CYS A 26 11.87 -9.64 -5.47
C CYS A 26 11.26 -8.55 -4.61
N ILE A 27 11.84 -8.28 -3.43
CA ILE A 27 11.35 -7.23 -2.52
C ILE A 27 11.46 -5.85 -3.17
N GLU A 28 12.58 -5.52 -3.79
CA GLU A 28 12.78 -4.25 -4.49
C GLU A 28 11.80 -4.09 -5.66
N ARG A 29 11.56 -5.15 -6.42
CA ARG A 29 10.63 -5.12 -7.54
C ARG A 29 9.18 -4.89 -7.08
N VAL A 30 8.74 -5.54 -5.99
CA VAL A 30 7.42 -5.28 -5.40
C VAL A 30 7.27 -3.82 -5.01
N LYS A 31 8.27 -3.25 -4.34
CA LYS A 31 8.29 -1.83 -3.97
C LYS A 31 8.27 -0.87 -5.17
N ALA A 32 8.86 -1.27 -6.28
CA ALA A 32 8.94 -0.41 -7.47
C ALA A 32 7.71 -0.52 -8.39
N HIS A 33 7.04 -1.68 -8.45
CA HIS A 33 6.08 -1.96 -9.52
C HIS A 33 4.69 -2.43 -9.07
N HIS A 34 4.47 -2.70 -7.76
CA HIS A 34 3.17 -3.20 -7.32
C HIS A 34 2.08 -2.13 -7.40
N SER A 35 0.93 -2.48 -8.00
CA SER A 35 -0.18 -1.54 -8.26
C SER A 35 -0.74 -0.91 -6.98
N ASP A 36 -0.88 -1.67 -5.89
CA ASP A 36 -1.43 -1.15 -4.64
C ASP A 36 -0.53 -0.07 -4.03
N LEU A 37 0.80 -0.25 -4.14
CA LEU A 37 1.76 0.76 -3.69
C LEU A 37 1.68 2.01 -4.57
N LYS A 38 1.53 1.82 -5.88
CA LYS A 38 1.33 2.94 -6.81
C LYS A 38 0.04 3.72 -6.51
N VAL A 39 -1.06 3.02 -6.18
CA VAL A 39 -2.31 3.65 -5.74
C VAL A 39 -2.07 4.46 -4.45
N ALA A 40 -1.37 3.89 -3.46
CA ALA A 40 -1.06 4.59 -2.22
C ALA A 40 -0.15 5.82 -2.44
N GLU A 41 0.83 5.77 -3.35
CA GLU A 41 1.65 6.90 -3.75
C GLU A 41 0.81 8.02 -4.40
N LEU A 42 -0.10 7.66 -5.29
CA LEU A 42 -1.02 8.63 -5.92
C LEU A 42 -1.98 9.26 -4.89
N GLN A 43 -2.35 8.55 -3.82
CA GLN A 43 -3.11 9.13 -2.71
C GLN A 43 -2.30 10.19 -1.95
N VAL A 44 -1.00 9.94 -1.70
CA VAL A 44 -0.10 10.95 -1.12
C VAL A 44 0.05 12.16 -2.06
N GLU A 45 0.19 11.94 -3.35
CA GLU A 45 0.26 13.01 -4.35
C GLU A 45 -1.05 13.80 -4.43
N SER A 46 -2.19 13.14 -4.36
CA SER A 46 -3.52 13.78 -4.27
C SER A 46 -3.62 14.69 -3.04
N ALA A 47 -3.15 14.22 -1.87
CA ALA A 47 -3.13 15.04 -0.65
C ALA A 47 -2.20 16.27 -0.81
N ARG A 48 -1.03 16.10 -1.42
CA ARG A 48 -0.14 17.23 -1.76
C ARG A 48 -0.77 18.21 -2.75
N ASN A 49 -1.55 17.70 -3.70
CA ASN A 49 -2.24 18.55 -4.66
C ASN A 49 -3.34 19.39 -3.98
N LYS A 50 -4.09 18.78 -3.03
CA LYS A 50 -5.06 19.52 -2.20
C LYS A 50 -4.40 20.62 -1.36
N LEU A 51 -3.18 20.39 -0.84
CA LEU A 51 -2.39 21.40 -0.17
C LEU A 51 -2.06 22.56 -1.13
N ARG A 52 -1.58 22.26 -2.35
CA ARG A 52 -1.32 23.28 -3.39
C ARG A 52 -2.58 24.04 -3.82
N GLU A 53 -3.71 23.35 -3.92
CA GLU A 53 -5.01 23.96 -4.20
C GLU A 53 -5.39 24.95 -3.09
N LEU A 54 -5.21 24.58 -1.83
CA LEU A 54 -5.42 25.47 -0.69
C LEU A 54 -4.49 26.68 -0.76
N GLU A 55 -3.20 26.50 -1.02
CA GLU A 55 -2.22 27.58 -1.18
C GLU A 55 -2.60 28.53 -2.33
N SER A 56 -3.17 28.00 -3.41
CA SER A 56 -3.62 28.80 -4.55
C SER A 56 -4.78 29.75 -4.21
N THR A 57 -5.46 29.52 -3.08
CA THR A 57 -6.52 30.42 -2.60
C THR A 57 -6.01 31.82 -2.28
N PHE A 58 -4.72 31.95 -1.99
CA PHE A 58 -4.03 33.22 -1.75
C PHE A 58 -3.54 33.93 -3.02
N TYR A 59 -3.65 33.32 -4.19
CA TYR A 59 -3.34 34.02 -5.43
C TYR A 59 -4.50 34.92 -5.86
N PRO A 60 -4.20 36.06 -6.56
CA PRO A 60 -5.23 36.91 -7.11
C PRO A 60 -6.20 36.14 -7.98
N LYS A 61 -7.50 36.30 -7.74
CA LYS A 61 -8.55 35.71 -8.56
C LYS A 61 -9.08 36.77 -9.51
N LEU A 62 -8.82 36.57 -10.81
CA LEU A 62 -9.39 37.40 -11.87
C LEU A 62 -10.62 36.69 -12.44
N GLN A 63 -11.74 37.36 -12.38
CA GLN A 63 -12.99 36.94 -13.02
C GLN A 63 -13.32 37.91 -14.13
N VAL A 64 -13.54 37.41 -15.32
CA VAL A 64 -13.99 38.20 -16.46
C VAL A 64 -15.38 37.72 -16.86
N THR A 65 -16.32 38.64 -16.89
CA THR A 65 -17.70 38.39 -17.30
C THR A 65 -18.01 39.26 -18.49
N THR A 66 -18.56 38.67 -19.55
CA THR A 66 -19.04 39.40 -20.72
C THR A 66 -20.36 38.78 -21.17
N TRP A 67 -21.28 39.61 -21.54
CA TRP A 67 -22.56 39.15 -22.07
C TRP A 67 -23.17 40.18 -23.01
N VAL A 68 -24.10 39.75 -23.85
CA VAL A 68 -24.83 40.53 -24.82
C VAL A 68 -26.31 40.38 -24.53
N ALA A 69 -27.03 41.50 -24.51
CA ALA A 69 -28.48 41.51 -24.33
C ALA A 69 -29.14 42.48 -25.30
N PRO A 70 -30.42 42.32 -25.62
CA PRO A 70 -31.18 43.33 -26.28
C PRO A 70 -31.46 44.50 -25.34
N MET A 71 -31.26 45.73 -25.83
CA MET A 71 -31.49 46.95 -25.08
C MET A 71 -32.43 47.85 -25.92
N PHE A 72 -33.39 48.46 -25.25
CA PHE A 72 -34.30 49.41 -25.91
C PHE A 72 -33.71 50.81 -25.96
N ARG A 73 -34.14 51.58 -26.96
CA ARG A 73 -33.74 52.97 -27.20
C ARG A 73 -34.32 53.89 -26.17
N VAL A 74 -33.54 54.88 -25.75
CA VAL A 74 -33.97 55.96 -24.88
C VAL A 74 -33.56 57.28 -25.51
N ASP A 75 -34.49 58.14 -25.75
CA ASP A 75 -34.25 59.51 -26.25
C ASP A 75 -34.53 60.48 -25.11
N GLY A 76 -33.77 61.57 -25.12
CA GLY A 76 -33.94 62.67 -24.12
C GLY A 76 -33.67 64.00 -24.74
N THR A 77 -33.95 65.07 -24.02
CA THR A 77 -33.67 66.44 -24.45
C THR A 77 -32.58 67.09 -23.60
N ALA A 78 -31.84 68.04 -24.14
CA ALA A 78 -30.83 68.77 -23.39
C ALA A 78 -31.44 69.88 -22.50
N LEU A 79 -32.78 70.07 -22.57
CA LEU A 79 -33.46 71.20 -21.96
C LEU A 79 -34.13 70.84 -20.61
N ASP A 80 -34.48 69.60 -20.39
CA ASP A 80 -35.07 69.13 -19.14
C ASP A 80 -34.69 67.66 -18.81
N ALA A 81 -35.17 67.16 -17.67
CA ALA A 81 -34.85 65.81 -17.17
C ALA A 81 -35.80 64.75 -17.79
N SER A 82 -36.61 65.06 -18.78
CA SER A 82 -37.53 64.09 -19.39
C SER A 82 -36.78 63.14 -20.33
N VAL A 83 -37.17 61.85 -20.28
CA VAL A 83 -36.67 60.79 -21.17
C VAL A 83 -37.82 60.00 -21.72
N ASP A 84 -37.76 59.69 -23.02
CA ASP A 84 -38.72 58.85 -23.70
C ASP A 84 -38.18 57.46 -23.97
N TYR A 85 -38.90 56.45 -23.53
CA TYR A 85 -38.55 55.04 -23.68
C TYR A 85 -39.23 54.42 -24.90
N HIS A 86 -38.41 53.95 -25.84
CA HIS A 86 -38.87 53.31 -27.07
C HIS A 86 -38.63 51.81 -27.01
N PHE A 87 -39.72 51.04 -26.90
CA PHE A 87 -39.63 49.56 -26.77
C PHE A 87 -40.76 48.85 -27.56
N LYS A 88 -41.58 49.56 -28.33
CA LYS A 88 -42.75 49.00 -29.00
C LYS A 88 -42.44 48.41 -30.36
N SER A 89 -41.36 48.83 -31.02
CA SER A 89 -40.92 48.31 -32.31
C SER A 89 -39.58 47.57 -32.19
N LEU A 90 -39.36 46.55 -33.04
CA LEU A 90 -38.04 45.88 -33.11
C LEU A 90 -36.92 46.81 -33.54
N SER A 91 -37.23 47.88 -34.27
CA SER A 91 -36.25 48.92 -34.62
C SER A 91 -35.76 49.74 -33.44
N ASP A 92 -36.47 49.72 -32.33
CA ASP A 92 -36.11 50.43 -31.11
C ASP A 92 -35.13 49.64 -30.23
N TRP A 93 -34.80 48.43 -30.63
CA TRP A 93 -33.93 47.55 -29.91
C TRP A 93 -32.57 47.42 -30.62
N GLY A 94 -31.51 47.46 -29.81
CA GLY A 94 -30.12 47.22 -30.28
C GLY A 94 -29.35 46.31 -29.34
N PRO A 95 -28.13 45.92 -29.73
CA PRO A 95 -27.27 45.12 -28.83
C PRO A 95 -26.75 45.98 -27.68
N TYR A 96 -26.73 45.38 -26.52
CA TYR A 96 -26.00 45.89 -25.35
C TYR A 96 -24.86 44.91 -25.03
N LEU A 97 -23.65 45.43 -24.90
CA LEU A 97 -22.44 44.70 -24.57
C LEU A 97 -22.02 45.12 -23.19
N HIS A 98 -21.80 44.13 -22.34
CA HIS A 98 -21.23 44.29 -21.01
C HIS A 98 -19.92 43.54 -20.88
N PHE A 99 -18.93 44.19 -20.34
CA PHE A 99 -17.65 43.61 -19.96
C PHE A 99 -17.35 44.02 -18.52
N GLU A 100 -17.05 43.03 -17.70
CA GLU A 100 -16.63 43.23 -16.29
C GLU A 100 -15.34 42.40 -16.04
N ALA A 101 -14.35 43.02 -15.45
CA ALA A 101 -13.15 42.35 -14.94
C ALA A 101 -13.01 42.67 -13.45
N ARG A 102 -13.14 41.62 -12.62
CA ARG A 102 -13.03 41.72 -11.16
C ARG A 102 -11.82 40.95 -10.68
N LEU A 103 -10.89 41.64 -9.99
CA LEU A 103 -9.72 41.06 -9.34
C LEU A 103 -9.94 41.08 -7.81
N VAL A 104 -9.79 39.91 -7.17
CA VAL A 104 -9.87 39.81 -5.71
C VAL A 104 -8.62 39.13 -5.19
N GLN A 105 -7.98 39.77 -4.21
CA GLN A 105 -6.78 39.28 -3.54
C GLN A 105 -7.03 39.21 -2.03
N ILE A 106 -6.92 38.03 -1.44
CA ILE A 106 -6.88 37.87 0.02
C ILE A 106 -5.50 38.30 0.50
N ILE A 107 -5.43 39.25 1.43
CA ILE A 107 -4.19 39.77 2.01
C ILE A 107 -3.87 39.04 3.31
N SER A 108 -4.87 38.84 4.18
CA SER A 108 -4.70 38.18 5.47
C SER A 108 -5.98 37.50 5.90
N THR A 109 -5.82 36.33 6.50
CA THR A 109 -6.93 35.59 7.18
C THR A 109 -6.70 35.53 8.69
N PHE A 110 -5.75 36.32 9.22
CA PHE A 110 -5.43 36.37 10.64
C PHE A 110 -5.14 34.97 11.23
N GLY A 111 -4.35 34.16 10.50
CA GLY A 111 -3.90 32.83 10.96
C GLY A 111 -4.89 31.68 10.69
N ARG A 112 -6.05 31.92 10.03
CA ARG A 112 -6.96 30.81 9.63
C ARG A 112 -6.35 29.96 8.53
N PHE A 113 -5.75 30.61 7.55
CA PHE A 113 -5.08 29.92 6.46
C PHE A 113 -3.92 29.06 6.96
N ASP A 114 -3.12 29.58 7.90
CA ASP A 114 -1.99 28.83 8.47
C ASP A 114 -2.45 27.55 9.14
N GLY A 115 -3.59 27.60 9.88
CA GLY A 115 -4.19 26.40 10.48
C GLY A 115 -4.74 25.41 9.44
N LEU A 116 -5.36 25.89 8.35
CA LEU A 116 -5.80 25.04 7.25
C LEU A 116 -4.63 24.39 6.53
N LYS A 117 -3.54 25.16 6.31
CA LYS A 117 -2.29 24.68 5.70
C LYS A 117 -1.65 23.61 6.58
N GLU A 118 -1.50 23.86 7.89
CA GLU A 118 -0.99 22.87 8.84
C GLU A 118 -1.82 21.58 8.81
N ALA A 119 -3.14 21.68 8.82
CA ALA A 119 -4.02 20.51 8.73
C ALA A 119 -3.83 19.73 7.42
N ALA A 120 -3.67 20.41 6.28
CA ALA A 120 -3.43 19.78 4.99
C ALA A 120 -2.04 19.13 4.89
N GLU A 121 -1.00 19.75 5.46
CA GLU A 121 0.35 19.19 5.58
C GLU A 121 0.33 17.91 6.43
N LEU A 122 -0.32 17.95 7.59
CA LEU A 122 -0.49 16.80 8.47
C LEU A 122 -1.29 15.69 7.80
N ASN A 123 -2.33 16.03 7.02
CA ASN A 123 -3.06 15.03 6.24
C ASN A 123 -2.17 14.36 5.17
N THR A 124 -1.24 15.10 4.58
CA THR A 124 -0.25 14.52 3.66
C THR A 124 0.66 13.52 4.38
N GLN A 125 1.04 13.80 5.63
CA GLN A 125 1.81 12.86 6.46
C GLN A 125 0.99 11.62 6.86
N VAL A 126 -0.30 11.78 7.13
CA VAL A 126 -1.24 10.67 7.36
C VAL A 126 -1.31 9.74 6.14
N GLU A 127 -1.45 10.30 4.93
CA GLU A 127 -1.47 9.49 3.71
C GLU A 127 -0.11 8.82 3.44
N ALA A 128 1.01 9.49 3.74
CA ALA A 128 2.34 8.88 3.67
C ALA A 128 2.48 7.70 4.65
N ALA A 129 1.96 7.81 5.87
CA ALA A 129 1.95 6.70 6.82
C ALA A 129 1.07 5.53 6.35
N LYS A 130 -0.05 5.78 5.68
CA LYS A 130 -0.87 4.73 5.05
C LYS A 130 -0.13 4.02 3.93
N ARG A 131 0.59 4.76 3.10
CA ARG A 131 1.44 4.19 2.03
C ARG A 131 2.52 3.28 2.61
N ASP A 132 3.15 3.68 3.74
CA ASP A 132 4.15 2.85 4.42
C ASP A 132 3.54 1.54 4.96
N LEU A 133 2.28 1.56 5.42
CA LEU A 133 1.55 0.34 5.83
C LEU A 133 1.32 -0.61 4.66
N VAL A 134 0.94 -0.09 3.49
CA VAL A 134 0.78 -0.90 2.27
C VAL A 134 2.12 -1.52 1.87
N GLU A 135 3.21 -0.75 1.90
CA GLU A 135 4.56 -1.25 1.60
C GLU A 135 4.96 -2.39 2.54
N GLN A 136 4.77 -2.21 3.86
CA GLN A 136 5.08 -3.25 4.85
C GLN A 136 4.25 -4.52 4.65
N ALA A 137 2.97 -4.39 4.32
CA ALA A 137 2.10 -5.54 4.05
C ALA A 137 2.57 -6.32 2.81
N LEU A 138 2.90 -5.64 1.72
CA LEU A 138 3.39 -6.25 0.48
C LEU A 138 4.75 -6.94 0.68
N VAL A 139 5.66 -6.32 1.41
CA VAL A 139 6.97 -6.93 1.73
C VAL A 139 6.78 -8.19 2.58
N ALA A 140 5.90 -8.16 3.59
CA ALA A 140 5.62 -9.33 4.43
C ALA A 140 4.99 -10.47 3.62
N GLU A 141 4.05 -10.17 2.72
CA GLU A 141 3.43 -11.17 1.85
C GLU A 141 4.45 -11.79 0.88
N THR A 142 5.32 -10.96 0.29
CA THR A 142 6.40 -11.43 -0.57
C THR A 142 7.36 -12.36 0.19
N LYS A 143 7.77 -11.99 1.41
CA LYS A 143 8.59 -12.85 2.27
C LYS A 143 7.91 -14.18 2.58
N ARG A 144 6.59 -14.15 2.86
CA ARG A 144 5.80 -15.36 3.13
C ARG A 144 5.81 -16.32 1.93
N MET A 145 5.59 -15.80 0.72
CA MET A 145 5.65 -16.59 -0.51
C MET A 145 7.04 -17.19 -0.75
N ILE A 146 8.11 -16.40 -0.56
CA ILE A 146 9.49 -16.87 -0.69
C ILE A 146 9.81 -17.98 0.31
N LEU A 147 9.41 -17.80 1.56
CA LEU A 147 9.61 -18.82 2.60
C LEU A 147 8.85 -20.11 2.29
N GLY A 148 7.61 -20.01 1.78
CA GLY A 148 6.84 -21.16 1.29
C GLY A 148 7.54 -21.91 0.18
N TYR A 149 8.08 -21.19 -0.80
CA TYR A 149 8.88 -21.79 -1.88
C TYR A 149 10.12 -22.52 -1.35
N ARG A 150 10.85 -21.91 -0.41
CA ARG A 150 12.03 -22.51 0.24
C ARG A 150 11.68 -23.77 1.05
N LEU A 151 10.48 -23.80 1.68
CA LEU A 151 9.98 -25.00 2.34
C LEU A 151 9.81 -26.14 1.34
N ILE A 152 9.16 -25.88 0.20
CA ILE A 152 8.95 -26.89 -0.86
C ILE A 152 10.29 -27.42 -1.34
N LEU A 153 11.27 -26.57 -1.66
CA LEU A 153 12.60 -27.01 -2.06
C LEU A 153 13.29 -27.90 -1.01
N SER A 154 13.00 -27.67 0.27
CA SER A 154 13.55 -28.47 1.36
C SER A 154 12.88 -29.84 1.46
N LEU A 155 11.58 -29.91 1.19
CA LEU A 155 10.78 -31.15 1.20
C LEU A 155 11.01 -32.00 -0.04
N GLU A 156 11.16 -31.41 -1.23
CA GLU A 156 11.47 -32.13 -2.47
C GLU A 156 12.70 -33.02 -2.32
N LYS A 157 13.77 -32.51 -1.68
CA LYS A 157 14.96 -33.33 -1.42
C LYS A 157 14.66 -34.54 -0.55
N THR A 158 13.79 -34.41 0.44
CA THR A 158 13.41 -35.50 1.33
C THR A 158 12.62 -36.55 0.58
N VAL A 159 11.64 -36.13 -0.23
CA VAL A 159 10.80 -37.02 -1.04
C VAL A 159 11.64 -37.76 -2.06
N THR A 160 12.57 -37.10 -2.74
CA THR A 160 13.50 -37.74 -3.67
C THR A 160 14.31 -38.84 -2.97
N THR A 161 14.87 -38.55 -1.78
CA THR A 161 15.61 -39.56 -1.00
C THR A 161 14.72 -40.75 -0.62
N VAL A 162 13.45 -40.53 -0.29
CA VAL A 162 12.50 -41.59 0.02
C VAL A 162 12.21 -42.45 -1.21
N ILE A 163 11.94 -41.84 -2.35
CA ILE A 163 11.68 -42.54 -3.62
C ILE A 163 12.91 -43.39 -4.01
N GLU A 164 14.12 -42.83 -3.97
CA GLU A 164 15.37 -43.57 -4.26
C GLU A 164 15.58 -44.77 -3.29
N THR A 165 15.20 -44.60 -2.02
CA THR A 165 15.30 -45.70 -1.03
C THR A 165 14.33 -46.81 -1.35
N LEU A 166 13.08 -46.47 -1.73
CA LEU A 166 12.09 -47.47 -2.12
C LEU A 166 12.38 -48.10 -3.46
N ASP A 167 12.98 -47.39 -4.42
CA ASP A 167 13.42 -47.93 -5.69
C ASP A 167 14.50 -49.01 -5.48
N LYS A 168 15.51 -48.72 -4.67
CA LYS A 168 16.54 -49.70 -4.29
C LYS A 168 16.00 -50.94 -3.63
N ALA A 169 14.96 -50.74 -2.77
CA ALA A 169 14.30 -51.85 -2.13
C ALA A 169 13.50 -52.70 -3.12
N LEU A 170 12.82 -52.10 -4.09
CA LEU A 170 12.11 -52.79 -5.16
C LEU A 170 13.05 -53.52 -6.13
N ASP A 171 14.23 -52.91 -6.45
CA ASP A 171 15.28 -53.53 -7.29
C ASP A 171 15.84 -54.81 -6.66
N TYR A 172 15.86 -54.88 -5.32
CA TYR A 172 16.23 -56.09 -4.60
C TYR A 172 15.06 -57.06 -4.50
N ALA A 173 13.85 -56.53 -4.17
CA ALA A 173 12.69 -57.37 -3.86
C ALA A 173 12.12 -58.15 -5.06
N ARG A 174 12.13 -57.55 -6.26
CA ARG A 174 11.56 -58.17 -7.48
C ARG A 174 12.34 -59.40 -7.92
N PRO A 175 13.65 -59.37 -8.11
CA PRO A 175 14.42 -60.60 -8.42
C PRO A 175 14.31 -61.68 -7.35
N ALA A 176 14.42 -61.28 -6.05
CA ALA A 176 14.31 -62.25 -4.94
C ALA A 176 12.93 -62.92 -4.87
N PHE A 177 11.88 -62.26 -5.29
CA PHE A 177 10.53 -62.83 -5.41
C PHE A 177 10.43 -63.78 -6.62
N GLU A 178 10.98 -63.40 -7.79
CA GLU A 178 10.99 -64.18 -9.02
C GLU A 178 11.80 -65.51 -8.86
N GLU A 179 12.92 -65.46 -8.13
CA GLU A 179 13.76 -66.62 -7.81
C GLU A 179 13.11 -67.59 -6.82
N GLY A 180 11.97 -67.24 -6.21
CA GLY A 180 11.23 -68.12 -5.34
C GLY A 180 11.94 -68.52 -4.04
N THR A 181 12.91 -67.72 -3.59
CA THR A 181 13.74 -68.03 -2.40
C THR A 181 12.96 -67.97 -1.09
N GLY A 182 11.70 -67.48 -1.11
CA GLY A 182 10.86 -67.25 0.08
C GLY A 182 11.28 -66.05 0.95
N ALA A 183 12.35 -65.37 0.58
CA ALA A 183 12.87 -64.20 1.29
C ALA A 183 11.99 -62.99 1.17
N VAL A 184 11.21 -62.84 0.08
CA VAL A 184 10.26 -61.76 -0.20
C VAL A 184 8.92 -62.34 -0.58
N THR A 185 7.87 -61.83 0.02
CA THR A 185 6.46 -62.25 -0.25
C THR A 185 5.76 -61.29 -1.20
N THR A 186 4.66 -61.71 -1.82
CA THR A 186 3.76 -60.84 -2.61
C THR A 186 3.28 -59.65 -1.79
N ILE A 187 3.06 -59.87 -0.48
CA ILE A 187 2.64 -58.79 0.44
C ILE A 187 3.75 -57.74 0.58
N ASP A 188 5.00 -58.16 0.69
CA ASP A 188 6.14 -57.25 0.82
C ASP A 188 6.33 -56.43 -0.44
N LEU A 189 6.25 -57.03 -1.62
CA LEU A 189 6.32 -56.31 -2.88
C LEU A 189 5.20 -55.29 -3.03
N SER A 190 3.95 -55.71 -2.76
CA SER A 190 2.80 -54.80 -2.81
C SER A 190 2.92 -53.62 -1.82
N ARG A 191 3.47 -53.86 -0.61
CA ARG A 191 3.73 -52.79 0.38
C ARG A 191 4.74 -51.78 -0.12
N LEU A 192 5.84 -52.24 -0.72
CA LEU A 192 6.89 -51.33 -1.27
C LEU A 192 6.35 -50.52 -2.44
N GLU A 193 5.58 -51.15 -3.36
CA GLU A 193 4.95 -50.46 -4.48
C GLU A 193 3.94 -49.40 -4.02
N PHE A 194 3.10 -49.74 -3.02
CA PHE A 194 2.17 -48.80 -2.40
C PHE A 194 2.90 -47.65 -1.70
N GLY A 195 3.99 -47.94 -0.97
CA GLY A 195 4.85 -46.90 -0.35
C GLY A 195 5.44 -45.92 -1.36
N LYS A 196 5.94 -46.46 -2.50
CA LYS A 196 6.45 -45.66 -3.61
C LYS A 196 5.35 -44.81 -4.24
N SER A 197 4.15 -45.37 -4.47
CA SER A 197 3.00 -44.64 -5.00
C SER A 197 2.62 -43.45 -4.09
N LYS A 198 2.60 -43.63 -2.76
CA LYS A 198 2.38 -42.53 -1.80
C LYS A 198 3.45 -41.46 -1.89
N ALA A 199 4.74 -41.83 -2.01
CA ALA A 199 5.82 -40.86 -2.13
C ALA A 199 5.72 -40.07 -3.44
N LEU A 200 5.36 -40.71 -4.55
CA LEU A 200 5.13 -40.04 -5.83
C LEU A 200 3.92 -39.10 -5.77
N SER A 201 2.84 -39.49 -5.13
CA SER A 201 1.66 -38.64 -4.90
C SER A 201 2.02 -37.40 -4.08
N PHE A 202 2.84 -37.55 -3.05
CA PHE A 202 3.32 -36.43 -2.25
C PHE A 202 4.24 -35.50 -3.07
N LYS A 203 5.10 -36.05 -3.94
CA LYS A 203 5.92 -35.27 -4.87
C LYS A 203 5.05 -34.43 -5.81
N ASN A 204 4.00 -35.04 -6.39
CA ASN A 204 3.08 -34.33 -7.27
C ASN A 204 2.37 -33.15 -6.54
N MET A 205 1.95 -33.38 -5.28
CA MET A 205 1.39 -32.30 -4.45
C MET A 205 2.40 -31.15 -4.22
N LEU A 206 3.67 -31.44 -3.99
CA LEU A 206 4.71 -30.41 -3.86
C LEU A 206 4.92 -29.64 -5.16
N ASP A 207 4.90 -30.32 -6.31
CA ASP A 207 5.01 -29.69 -7.63
C ASP A 207 3.82 -28.75 -7.89
N GLU A 208 2.60 -29.15 -7.53
CA GLU A 208 1.40 -28.30 -7.60
C GLU A 208 1.53 -27.06 -6.69
N GLN A 209 1.90 -27.26 -5.43
CA GLN A 209 2.10 -26.15 -4.50
C GLN A 209 3.19 -25.19 -4.96
N ARG A 210 4.28 -25.70 -5.53
CA ARG A 210 5.34 -24.87 -6.14
C ARG A 210 4.78 -24.03 -7.29
N ALA A 211 3.98 -24.61 -8.16
CA ALA A 211 3.35 -23.90 -9.27
C ALA A 211 2.45 -22.76 -8.75
N LEU A 212 1.62 -23.03 -7.74
CA LEU A 212 0.74 -22.02 -7.11
C LEU A 212 1.54 -20.86 -6.51
N ILE A 213 2.58 -21.14 -5.72
CA ILE A 213 3.45 -20.11 -5.14
C ILE A 213 4.17 -19.33 -6.23
N THR A 214 4.63 -20.00 -7.29
CA THR A 214 5.25 -19.34 -8.44
C THR A 214 4.30 -18.36 -9.10
N GLN A 215 3.03 -18.73 -9.30
CA GLN A 215 2.02 -17.82 -9.83
C GLN A 215 1.71 -16.66 -8.87
N GLY A 216 1.63 -16.93 -7.56
CA GLY A 216 1.46 -15.88 -6.55
C GLY A 216 2.62 -14.87 -6.56
N LEU A 217 3.87 -15.34 -6.65
CA LEU A 217 5.04 -14.49 -6.79
C LEU A 217 5.02 -13.68 -8.10
N ARG A 218 4.63 -14.30 -9.22
CA ARG A 218 4.51 -13.58 -10.51
C ARG A 218 3.49 -12.44 -10.41
N PHE A 219 2.36 -12.68 -9.75
CA PHE A 219 1.33 -11.66 -9.51
C PHE A 219 1.88 -10.51 -8.65
N LEU A 220 2.49 -10.82 -7.49
CA LEU A 220 3.07 -9.81 -6.60
C LEU A 220 4.18 -8.99 -7.26
N LEU A 221 4.99 -9.62 -8.12
CA LEU A 221 6.11 -8.99 -8.83
C LEU A 221 5.69 -8.26 -10.11
N HIS A 222 4.41 -8.27 -10.47
CA HIS A 222 3.92 -7.70 -11.74
C HIS A 222 4.71 -8.22 -12.94
N LEU A 223 4.90 -9.55 -13.02
CA LEU A 223 5.57 -10.19 -14.12
C LEU A 223 4.59 -10.59 -15.21
N GLU A 224 4.89 -10.24 -16.45
CA GLU A 224 4.08 -10.66 -17.59
C GLU A 224 4.06 -12.20 -17.73
N SER A 225 2.94 -12.74 -18.20
CA SER A 225 2.78 -14.20 -18.36
C SER A 225 3.80 -14.83 -19.32
N SER A 226 4.31 -14.04 -20.27
CA SER A 226 5.30 -14.45 -21.27
C SER A 226 6.75 -14.49 -20.75
N THR A 227 7.04 -13.88 -19.59
CA THR A 227 8.40 -13.79 -19.05
C THR A 227 8.80 -15.09 -18.37
N GLU A 228 9.82 -15.79 -18.88
CA GLU A 228 10.42 -16.91 -18.18
C GLU A 228 11.27 -16.40 -17.02
N VAL A 229 10.82 -16.66 -15.79
CA VAL A 229 11.52 -16.27 -14.57
C VAL A 229 11.89 -17.50 -13.77
N ASN A 230 13.14 -17.60 -13.39
CA ASN A 230 13.63 -18.57 -12.43
C ASN A 230 13.85 -17.87 -11.09
N PHE A 231 13.38 -18.47 -9.99
CA PHE A 231 13.60 -17.97 -8.64
C PHE A 231 14.83 -18.65 -8.03
N ASP A 232 15.89 -17.86 -7.80
CA ASP A 232 17.11 -18.34 -7.17
C ASP A 232 16.98 -18.30 -5.63
N PHE A 233 16.06 -19.13 -5.10
CA PHE A 233 15.87 -19.25 -3.68
C PHE A 233 16.60 -20.48 -3.14
N THR A 234 17.43 -20.26 -2.14
CA THR A 234 18.05 -21.34 -1.40
C THR A 234 17.04 -22.04 -0.49
N LYS A 235 17.31 -23.32 -0.14
CA LYS A 235 16.52 -24.07 0.87
C LYS A 235 16.48 -23.32 2.19
N LEU A 236 15.54 -23.72 3.07
CA LEU A 236 15.46 -23.17 4.41
C LEU A 236 16.81 -23.19 5.13
N PRO A 237 17.19 -22.12 5.85
CA PRO A 237 18.45 -22.04 6.58
C PRO A 237 18.48 -23.05 7.73
N ARG A 238 19.68 -23.39 8.19
CA ARG A 238 19.83 -24.20 9.40
C ARG A 238 19.53 -23.35 10.64
N LEU A 239 18.84 -23.90 11.62
CA LEU A 239 18.43 -23.25 12.89
C LEU A 239 19.55 -22.48 13.60
N ARG A 240 20.79 -22.94 13.55
CA ARG A 240 21.93 -22.26 14.20
C ARG A 240 22.21 -20.85 13.70
N LYS A 241 21.55 -20.42 12.61
CA LYS A 241 21.69 -19.09 12.02
C LYS A 241 20.53 -18.16 12.37
N ILE A 242 19.52 -18.64 13.09
CA ILE A 242 18.37 -17.81 13.49
C ILE A 242 18.72 -17.13 14.82
N GLN A 243 18.66 -15.80 14.82
CA GLN A 243 18.97 -14.96 15.97
C GLN A 243 17.92 -15.14 17.08
N ALA A 244 18.37 -15.11 18.33
CA ALA A 244 17.46 -15.12 19.48
C ALA A 244 16.63 -13.82 19.53
N LEU A 245 15.35 -13.93 19.93
CA LEU A 245 14.47 -12.78 20.06
C LEU A 245 14.90 -11.87 21.23
N PRO A 246 14.88 -10.53 21.02
CA PRO A 246 15.04 -9.58 22.12
C PRO A 246 13.93 -9.71 23.17
N PRO A 247 14.11 -9.18 24.38
CA PRO A 247 13.05 -9.15 25.40
C PRO A 247 11.80 -8.45 24.90
N LEU A 248 10.62 -8.95 25.27
CA LEU A 248 9.32 -8.44 24.84
C LEU A 248 9.13 -6.94 25.12
N SER A 249 9.69 -6.42 26.23
CA SER A 249 9.65 -4.99 26.55
C SER A 249 10.30 -4.10 25.49
N ARG A 250 11.45 -4.50 24.96
CA ARG A 250 12.13 -3.78 23.88
C ARG A 250 11.33 -3.81 22.56
N LEU A 251 10.63 -4.91 22.31
CA LEU A 251 9.76 -5.01 21.13
C LEU A 251 8.58 -4.03 21.21
N PHE A 252 8.01 -3.84 22.41
CA PHE A 252 6.94 -2.86 22.61
C PHE A 252 7.41 -1.41 22.39
N GLU A 253 8.57 -1.06 22.94
CA GLU A 253 9.17 0.26 22.74
C GLU A 253 9.42 0.52 21.26
N SER A 254 10.08 -0.41 20.57
CA SER A 254 10.36 -0.31 19.15
C SER A 254 9.09 -0.18 18.30
N ALA A 255 8.05 -0.96 18.58
CA ALA A 255 6.78 -0.87 17.86
C ALA A 255 6.12 0.50 18.03
N ARG A 256 6.23 1.11 19.21
CA ARG A 256 5.69 2.44 19.47
C ARG A 256 6.36 3.52 18.64
N ASP A 257 7.66 3.38 18.40
CA ASP A 257 8.46 4.41 17.70
C ASP A 257 8.40 4.25 16.17
N HIS A 258 8.30 3.02 15.66
CA HIS A 258 8.49 2.76 14.23
C HIS A 258 7.22 2.40 13.47
N ARG A 259 6.13 2.00 14.13
CA ARG A 259 4.90 1.64 13.40
C ARG A 259 4.23 2.86 12.78
N PRO A 260 3.88 2.79 11.48
CA PRO A 260 3.24 3.90 10.78
C PRO A 260 1.87 4.28 11.34
N GLU A 261 1.13 3.33 11.95
CA GLU A 261 -0.18 3.60 12.55
C GLU A 261 -0.13 4.63 13.68
N TRP A 262 0.96 4.66 14.46
CA TRP A 262 1.14 5.68 15.49
C TRP A 262 1.35 7.07 14.89
N ARG A 263 2.12 7.16 13.80
CA ARG A 263 2.28 8.42 13.05
C ARG A 263 0.94 8.88 12.49
N GLN A 264 0.18 7.99 11.86
CA GLN A 264 -1.14 8.28 11.31
C GLN A 264 -2.09 8.86 12.37
N ILE A 265 -2.19 8.23 13.54
CA ILE A 265 -3.07 8.70 14.63
C ILE A 265 -2.59 10.04 15.19
N ARG A 266 -1.31 10.17 15.49
CA ARG A 266 -0.71 11.39 16.04
C ARG A 266 -0.92 12.58 15.11
N ASP A 267 -0.59 12.41 13.84
CA ASP A 267 -0.65 13.50 12.87
C ASP A 267 -2.11 13.83 12.50
N GLY A 268 -3.00 12.83 12.48
CA GLY A 268 -4.44 13.01 12.33
C GLY A 268 -5.07 13.79 13.52
N LYS A 269 -4.69 13.49 14.77
CA LYS A 269 -5.16 14.25 15.94
C LYS A 269 -4.71 15.71 15.87
N ARG A 270 -3.49 15.98 15.45
CA ARG A 270 -2.98 17.34 15.25
C ARG A 270 -3.73 18.07 14.13
N ALA A 271 -3.99 17.39 13.02
CA ALA A 271 -4.77 17.97 11.92
C ALA A 271 -6.17 18.40 12.38
N TYR A 272 -6.88 17.55 13.12
CA TYR A 272 -8.21 17.92 13.65
C TYR A 272 -8.15 18.99 14.73
N ALA A 273 -7.07 19.07 15.52
CA ALA A 273 -6.87 20.17 16.46
C ALA A 273 -6.67 21.49 15.72
N ALA A 274 -5.86 21.53 14.66
CA ALA A 274 -5.66 22.71 13.82
C ALA A 274 -6.97 23.16 13.14
N LEU A 275 -7.79 22.22 12.64
CA LEU A 275 -9.10 22.53 12.06
C LEU A 275 -10.07 23.09 13.11
N THR A 276 -10.05 22.60 14.35
CA THR A 276 -10.86 23.12 15.44
C THR A 276 -10.47 24.56 15.76
N GLU A 277 -9.16 24.88 15.79
CA GLU A 277 -8.66 26.23 16.00
C GLU A 277 -9.03 27.19 14.85
N VAL A 278 -9.03 26.71 13.61
CA VAL A 278 -9.51 27.46 12.44
C VAL A 278 -10.96 27.87 12.63
N GLU A 279 -11.83 26.97 13.10
CA GLU A 279 -13.25 27.29 13.34
C GLU A 279 -13.42 28.28 14.50
N ASP A 280 -12.57 28.24 15.54
CA ASP A 280 -12.58 29.28 16.57
C ASP A 280 -12.23 30.65 15.99
N LYS A 281 -11.23 30.72 15.12
CA LYS A 281 -10.87 31.97 14.42
C LYS A 281 -11.97 32.45 13.47
N ASN A 282 -12.70 31.53 12.81
CA ASN A 282 -13.84 31.88 11.95
C ASN A 282 -14.96 32.62 12.69
N LEU A 283 -15.15 32.36 13.99
CA LEU A 283 -16.20 33.03 14.78
C LEU A 283 -15.90 34.50 15.04
N TYR A 284 -14.63 34.87 15.19
CA TYR A 284 -14.27 36.20 15.73
C TYR A 284 -13.46 37.05 14.77
N LEU A 285 -12.73 36.47 13.82
CA LEU A 285 -11.80 37.17 12.97
C LEU A 285 -12.31 37.33 11.54
N PRO A 286 -12.18 38.54 10.94
CA PRO A 286 -12.46 38.73 9.51
C PRO A 286 -11.37 38.14 8.65
N TYR A 287 -11.50 38.29 7.35
CA TYR A 287 -10.37 38.30 6.44
C TYR A 287 -10.24 39.65 5.74
N LEU A 288 -8.99 40.08 5.56
CA LEU A 288 -8.64 41.30 4.85
C LEU A 288 -8.43 40.97 3.38
N PHE A 289 -9.08 41.72 2.49
CA PHE A 289 -8.94 41.56 1.06
C PHE A 289 -8.78 42.90 0.34
N ALA A 290 -8.09 42.90 -0.81
CA ALA A 290 -8.12 43.95 -1.80
C ALA A 290 -9.00 43.46 -2.98
N ALA A 291 -9.81 44.35 -3.52
CA ALA A 291 -10.58 44.10 -4.73
C ALA A 291 -10.37 45.26 -5.73
N GLY A 292 -10.24 44.91 -6.99
CA GLY A 292 -10.29 45.86 -8.10
C GLY A 292 -11.38 45.44 -9.07
N GLU A 293 -12.15 46.37 -9.57
CA GLU A 293 -13.19 46.13 -10.53
C GLU A 293 -13.09 47.11 -11.67
N PHE A 294 -13.26 46.65 -12.88
CA PHE A 294 -13.35 47.44 -14.11
C PHE A 294 -14.57 46.94 -14.91
N SER A 295 -15.42 47.85 -15.30
CA SER A 295 -16.59 47.58 -16.13
C SER A 295 -16.58 48.50 -17.36
N ALA A 296 -17.00 47.97 -18.49
CA ALA A 296 -17.22 48.70 -19.72
C ALA A 296 -18.54 48.24 -20.34
N ASP A 297 -19.42 49.18 -20.51
CA ASP A 297 -20.75 49.02 -21.00
C ASP A 297 -20.96 49.79 -22.32
N TRP A 298 -21.59 49.18 -23.31
CA TRP A 298 -21.80 49.82 -24.61
C TRP A 298 -23.08 49.35 -25.29
N THR A 299 -23.83 50.34 -25.82
CA THR A 299 -24.99 50.09 -26.67
C THR A 299 -25.19 51.22 -27.67
N PRO A 300 -25.31 50.94 -28.99
CA PRO A 300 -25.45 51.97 -30.01
C PRO A 300 -26.82 52.65 -29.99
N VAL A 301 -27.81 52.07 -29.34
CA VAL A 301 -29.19 52.65 -29.28
C VAL A 301 -29.34 53.73 -28.21
N ARG A 302 -28.27 54.06 -27.47
CA ARG A 302 -28.23 55.09 -26.45
C ARG A 302 -27.09 56.07 -26.60
N ASP A 303 -26.30 55.99 -27.69
CA ASP A 303 -25.11 56.84 -27.90
C ASP A 303 -25.45 58.32 -28.05
N ASP A 304 -26.62 58.63 -28.56
CA ASP A 304 -27.04 60.01 -28.93
C ASP A 304 -28.04 60.63 -27.92
N THR A 305 -28.07 60.15 -26.69
CA THR A 305 -28.94 60.73 -25.65
C THR A 305 -28.36 62.05 -25.11
N PRO A 306 -28.75 63.24 -25.58
CA PRO A 306 -28.13 64.49 -25.26
C PRO A 306 -28.59 65.08 -23.91
N ASN A 307 -29.15 64.27 -23.03
CA ASN A 307 -29.74 64.72 -21.77
C ASN A 307 -28.66 64.86 -20.66
N PRO A 308 -28.24 66.06 -20.25
CA PRO A 308 -27.24 66.29 -19.22
C PRO A 308 -27.73 65.94 -17.78
N TYR A 309 -29.04 65.70 -17.60
CA TYR A 309 -29.64 65.39 -16.33
C TYR A 309 -29.92 63.88 -16.15
N HIS A 310 -29.71 63.08 -17.22
CA HIS A 310 -29.92 61.64 -17.19
C HIS A 310 -28.60 60.92 -17.23
N TYR A 311 -28.26 60.21 -16.20
CA TYR A 311 -27.11 59.27 -16.19
C TYR A 311 -27.50 57.97 -16.89
N ASP A 312 -26.84 57.64 -17.97
CA ASP A 312 -27.01 56.36 -18.66
C ASP A 312 -25.93 55.39 -18.21
N PRO A 313 -26.26 54.33 -17.45
CA PRO A 313 -25.30 53.36 -16.98
C PRO A 313 -24.91 52.33 -18.06
N TYR A 314 -25.50 52.40 -19.27
CA TYR A 314 -25.31 51.40 -20.33
C TYR A 314 -24.31 51.85 -21.40
N ASN A 315 -23.76 53.04 -21.28
CA ASN A 315 -22.67 53.53 -22.12
C ASN A 315 -21.64 54.21 -21.22
N GLY A 316 -20.56 53.49 -20.93
CA GLY A 316 -19.52 54.06 -20.08
C GLY A 316 -18.53 53.04 -19.59
N THR A 317 -17.53 53.56 -18.98
CA THR A 317 -16.50 52.75 -18.27
C THR A 317 -16.38 53.24 -16.86
N TRP A 318 -16.30 52.35 -15.95
CA TRP A 318 -15.96 52.71 -14.57
C TRP A 318 -15.02 51.66 -13.98
N GLY A 319 -14.33 52.01 -12.91
CA GLY A 319 -13.46 51.12 -12.18
C GLY A 319 -13.09 51.69 -10.82
N GLY A 320 -12.70 50.78 -9.94
CA GLY A 320 -12.31 51.19 -8.58
C GLY A 320 -11.44 50.12 -7.91
N ILE A 321 -10.77 50.54 -6.85
CA ILE A 321 -10.01 49.67 -5.97
C ILE A 321 -10.54 49.86 -4.56
N ALA A 322 -10.73 48.73 -3.84
CA ALA A 322 -11.18 48.73 -2.44
C ALA A 322 -10.31 47.84 -1.58
N LEU A 323 -10.13 48.25 -0.34
CA LEU A 323 -9.66 47.37 0.76
C LEU A 323 -10.86 47.13 1.67
N GLY A 324 -11.09 45.88 2.01
CA GLY A 324 -12.25 45.48 2.82
C GLY A 324 -11.93 44.40 3.84
N LEU A 325 -12.75 44.39 4.89
CA LEU A 325 -12.81 43.33 5.87
C LEU A 325 -14.14 42.60 5.67
N ARG A 326 -14.09 41.26 5.64
CA ARG A 326 -15.29 40.43 5.52
C ARG A 326 -15.38 39.44 6.67
N TRP A 327 -16.51 39.39 7.33
CA TRP A 327 -16.87 38.39 8.32
C TRP A 327 -17.96 37.46 7.77
N ASP A 328 -17.81 36.18 7.99
CA ASP A 328 -18.84 35.18 7.72
C ASP A 328 -19.41 34.74 9.07
N LEU A 329 -20.48 35.39 9.51
CA LEU A 329 -21.08 35.24 10.85
C LEU A 329 -22.13 34.12 10.90
N ASP A 330 -21.75 32.91 10.45
CA ASP A 330 -22.60 31.72 10.54
C ASP A 330 -22.23 30.88 11.77
N TRP A 331 -22.65 31.36 12.93
CA TRP A 331 -22.27 30.78 14.22
C TRP A 331 -22.74 29.34 14.40
N ALA A 332 -23.98 29.02 13.98
CA ALA A 332 -24.54 27.69 14.14
C ALA A 332 -23.73 26.65 13.31
N LYS A 333 -23.41 27.00 12.07
CA LYS A 333 -22.60 26.16 11.18
C LYS A 333 -21.18 25.99 11.70
N THR A 334 -20.55 27.07 12.11
CA THR A 334 -19.17 27.05 12.63
C THR A 334 -19.10 26.23 13.93
N GLN A 335 -20.09 26.36 14.81
CA GLN A 335 -20.16 25.55 16.02
C GLN A 335 -20.32 24.05 15.70
N ALA A 336 -21.18 23.71 14.73
CA ALA A 336 -21.35 22.34 14.29
C ALA A 336 -20.07 21.74 13.66
N HIS A 337 -19.33 22.55 12.86
CA HIS A 337 -18.04 22.11 12.31
C HIS A 337 -17.01 21.90 13.41
N LYS A 338 -16.92 22.80 14.39
CA LYS A 338 -16.02 22.66 15.55
C LYS A 338 -16.32 21.37 16.33
N GLU A 339 -17.60 21.09 16.58
CA GLU A 339 -18.01 19.86 17.23
C GLU A 339 -17.62 18.63 16.40
N HIS A 340 -17.85 18.66 15.09
CA HIS A 340 -17.46 17.60 14.17
C HIS A 340 -15.95 17.29 14.28
N TRP A 341 -15.08 18.30 14.18
CA TRP A 341 -13.64 18.09 14.29
C TRP A 341 -13.21 17.58 15.67
N SER A 342 -13.86 18.05 16.72
CA SER A 342 -13.61 17.57 18.09
C SER A 342 -14.00 16.10 18.25
N LEU A 343 -15.10 15.66 17.65
CA LEU A 343 -15.53 14.25 17.64
C LEU A 343 -14.58 13.37 16.84
N GLU A 344 -14.12 13.81 15.66
CA GLU A 344 -13.13 13.07 14.89
C GLU A 344 -11.79 12.92 15.65
N ARG A 345 -11.36 13.96 16.38
CA ARG A 345 -10.19 13.86 17.26
C ARG A 345 -10.39 12.84 18.38
N ARG A 346 -11.54 12.87 19.08
CA ARG A 346 -11.88 11.89 20.13
C ARG A 346 -11.95 10.46 19.61
N LYS A 347 -12.43 10.28 18.38
CA LYS A 347 -12.42 8.99 17.69
C LYS A 347 -11.00 8.47 17.50
N LEU A 348 -10.05 9.34 17.09
CA LEU A 348 -8.65 8.96 17.00
C LEU A 348 -8.01 8.63 18.36
N GLU A 349 -8.39 9.32 19.44
CA GLU A 349 -7.96 9.01 20.81
C GLU A 349 -8.45 7.61 21.25
N ALA A 350 -9.69 7.25 20.92
CA ALA A 350 -10.22 5.91 21.17
C ALA A 350 -9.49 4.85 20.31
N LEU A 351 -9.20 5.17 19.04
CA LEU A 351 -8.42 4.30 18.15
C LEU A 351 -6.98 4.12 18.64
N GLU A 352 -6.36 5.14 19.22
CA GLU A 352 -5.04 5.05 19.85
C GLU A 352 -5.01 4.04 21.00
N THR A 353 -6.00 4.10 21.88
CA THR A 353 -6.16 3.14 22.99
C THR A 353 -6.36 1.71 22.46
N LYS A 354 -7.20 1.55 21.42
CA LYS A 354 -7.41 0.26 20.76
C LYS A 354 -6.13 -0.24 20.10
N LEU A 355 -5.37 0.63 19.43
CA LEU A 355 -4.10 0.28 18.80
C LEU A 355 -3.08 -0.18 19.84
N ALA A 356 -2.95 0.53 20.97
CA ALA A 356 -2.02 0.18 22.03
C ALA A 356 -2.27 -1.24 22.58
N SER A 357 -3.51 -1.55 22.92
CA SER A 357 -3.88 -2.88 23.40
C SER A 357 -3.76 -3.96 22.32
N GLY A 358 -4.14 -3.63 21.08
CA GLY A 358 -4.01 -4.54 19.93
C GLY A 358 -2.57 -4.90 19.60
N VAL A 359 -1.67 -3.91 19.58
CA VAL A 359 -0.22 -4.11 19.36
C VAL A 359 0.38 -4.96 20.48
N GLN A 360 0.01 -4.69 21.75
CA GLN A 360 0.48 -5.48 22.86
C GLN A 360 0.06 -6.95 22.74
N ALA A 361 -1.20 -7.22 22.44
CA ALA A 361 -1.71 -8.57 22.24
C ALA A 361 -1.03 -9.27 21.06
N GLN A 362 -0.90 -8.56 19.92
CA GLN A 362 -0.26 -9.09 18.72
C GLN A 362 1.20 -9.47 18.95
N LEU A 363 2.01 -8.58 19.56
CA LEU A 363 3.42 -8.85 19.81
C LEU A 363 3.60 -9.97 20.83
N SER A 364 2.75 -10.03 21.87
CA SER A 364 2.80 -11.13 22.86
C SER A 364 2.49 -12.47 22.20
N ALA A 365 1.49 -12.54 21.31
CA ALA A 365 1.14 -13.75 20.59
C ALA A 365 2.28 -14.21 19.66
N LEU A 366 2.81 -13.29 18.83
CA LEU A 366 3.90 -13.59 17.89
C LEU A 366 5.19 -14.02 18.61
N TYR A 367 5.50 -13.38 19.76
CA TYR A 367 6.63 -13.75 20.59
C TYR A 367 6.49 -15.16 21.14
N ALA A 368 5.31 -15.49 21.68
CA ALA A 368 5.02 -16.83 22.19
C ALA A 368 5.05 -17.89 21.07
N GLU A 369 4.52 -17.57 19.90
CA GLU A 369 4.55 -18.45 18.73
C GLU A 369 5.98 -18.74 18.27
N ALA A 370 6.82 -17.70 18.13
CA ALA A 370 8.22 -17.86 17.77
C ALA A 370 8.99 -18.70 18.81
N ALA A 371 8.76 -18.46 20.10
CA ALA A 371 9.39 -19.23 21.17
C ALA A 371 8.97 -20.71 21.18
N GLN A 372 7.69 -20.99 20.88
CA GLN A 372 7.19 -22.37 20.77
C GLN A 372 7.68 -23.05 19.49
N ALA A 373 7.71 -22.34 18.36
CA ALA A 373 8.27 -22.86 17.11
C ALA A 373 9.74 -23.24 17.27
N GLN A 374 10.53 -22.44 18.02
CA GLN A 374 11.91 -22.76 18.33
C GLN A 374 12.04 -24.07 19.12
N LYS A 375 11.23 -24.26 20.17
CA LYS A 375 11.23 -25.51 20.97
C LYS A 375 10.81 -26.71 20.13
N ARG A 376 9.74 -26.57 19.32
CA ARG A 376 9.31 -27.63 18.40
C ARG A 376 10.43 -28.02 17.43
N SER A 377 11.13 -27.06 16.87
CA SER A 377 12.20 -27.31 15.92
C SER A 377 13.37 -28.07 16.55
N ASP A 378 13.74 -27.79 17.81
CA ASP A 378 14.78 -28.55 18.51
C ASP A 378 14.37 -30.02 18.75
N ILE A 379 13.10 -30.26 19.12
CA ILE A 379 12.56 -31.61 19.32
C ILE A 379 12.51 -32.34 17.98
N MET A 380 11.96 -31.74 16.93
CA MET A 380 11.81 -32.34 15.61
C MET A 380 13.19 -32.67 14.98
N ARG A 381 14.20 -31.87 15.24
CA ARG A 381 15.57 -32.14 14.81
C ARG A 381 16.16 -33.38 15.45
N LEU A 382 15.88 -33.63 16.73
CA LEU A 382 16.30 -34.87 17.39
C LEU A 382 15.56 -36.08 16.81
N GLY A 383 14.25 -35.99 16.65
CA GLY A 383 13.42 -37.01 16.04
C GLY A 383 13.86 -37.33 14.60
N SER A 384 14.11 -36.32 13.79
CA SER A 384 14.57 -36.45 12.40
C SER A 384 15.92 -37.21 12.29
N ARG A 385 16.85 -36.96 13.23
CA ARG A 385 18.12 -37.70 13.28
C ARG A 385 17.92 -39.18 13.64
N ALA A 386 17.06 -39.46 14.60
CA ALA A 386 16.75 -40.83 15.02
C ALA A 386 16.02 -41.58 13.91
N ALA A 387 14.99 -41.00 13.32
CA ALA A 387 14.23 -41.59 12.20
C ALA A 387 15.12 -41.84 10.98
N ARG A 388 16.06 -40.95 10.68
CA ARG A 388 17.03 -41.16 9.60
C ARG A 388 17.91 -42.40 9.85
N LYS A 389 18.41 -42.58 11.08
CA LYS A 389 19.20 -43.76 11.44
C LYS A 389 18.37 -45.02 11.28
N TRP A 390 17.12 -44.98 11.77
CA TRP A 390 16.19 -46.11 11.65
C TRP A 390 15.97 -46.47 10.17
N MET A 391 15.57 -45.53 9.32
CA MET A 391 15.38 -45.74 7.89
C MET A 391 16.61 -46.36 7.21
N LEU A 392 17.81 -45.80 7.48
CA LEU A 392 19.07 -46.33 6.89
C LEU A 392 19.39 -47.74 7.38
N SER A 393 19.21 -48.03 8.68
CA SER A 393 19.44 -49.37 9.23
C SER A 393 18.45 -50.38 8.67
N ALA A 394 17.16 -50.01 8.58
CA ALA A 394 16.12 -50.88 8.01
C ALA A 394 16.34 -51.14 6.51
N SER A 395 16.78 -50.11 5.75
CA SER A 395 17.11 -50.25 4.32
C SER A 395 18.29 -51.21 4.12
N ALA A 396 19.37 -51.06 4.89
CA ALA A 396 20.54 -51.94 4.82
C ALA A 396 20.14 -53.38 5.26
N GLY A 397 19.40 -53.50 6.36
CA GLY A 397 18.90 -54.81 6.83
C GLY A 397 18.00 -55.54 5.82
N PHE A 398 17.13 -54.79 5.14
CA PHE A 398 16.28 -55.35 4.08
C PHE A 398 17.11 -55.91 2.89
N SER A 399 18.10 -55.14 2.44
CA SER A 399 18.99 -55.59 1.35
C SER A 399 19.86 -56.80 1.76
N LEU A 400 20.12 -57.01 3.04
CA LEU A 400 20.82 -58.17 3.60
C LEU A 400 19.90 -59.33 3.99
N GLY A 401 18.58 -59.16 3.84
CA GLY A 401 17.59 -60.17 4.26
C GLY A 401 17.39 -60.26 5.79
N THR A 402 17.90 -59.34 6.59
CA THR A 402 17.82 -59.31 8.06
C THR A 402 16.70 -58.43 8.60
N ALA A 403 16.08 -57.61 7.76
CA ALA A 403 14.90 -56.81 8.11
C ALA A 403 13.75 -57.05 7.11
N SER A 404 12.51 -56.90 7.55
CA SER A 404 11.33 -57.06 6.69
C SER A 404 11.02 -55.78 5.87
N ALA A 405 10.25 -55.93 4.79
CA ALA A 405 9.72 -54.80 4.03
C ALA A 405 8.86 -53.86 4.91
N ARG A 406 8.19 -54.43 5.94
CA ARG A 406 7.45 -53.63 6.93
C ARG A 406 8.35 -52.73 7.74
N ASP A 407 9.50 -53.23 8.27
CA ASP A 407 10.43 -52.45 9.07
C ASP A 407 11.03 -51.30 8.26
N LEU A 408 11.33 -51.54 6.96
CA LEU A 408 11.80 -50.54 6.02
C LEU A 408 10.75 -49.43 5.82
N LEU A 409 9.50 -49.81 5.54
CA LEU A 409 8.42 -48.84 5.33
C LEU A 409 8.10 -48.01 6.57
N GLU A 410 8.08 -48.64 7.76
CA GLU A 410 7.90 -47.93 9.03
C GLU A 410 9.07 -46.92 9.24
N GLY A 411 10.30 -47.28 8.96
CA GLY A 411 11.44 -46.39 9.00
C GLY A 411 11.39 -45.23 7.98
N VAL A 412 10.91 -45.51 6.78
CA VAL A 412 10.67 -44.52 5.73
C VAL A 412 9.60 -43.51 6.13
N ILE A 413 8.45 -44.00 6.66
CA ILE A 413 7.35 -43.18 7.12
C ILE A 413 7.82 -42.27 8.27
N ALA A 414 8.46 -42.88 9.29
CA ALA A 414 8.98 -42.13 10.44
C ALA A 414 9.97 -41.04 10.02
N TYR A 415 10.85 -41.34 9.07
CA TYR A 415 11.80 -40.36 8.53
C TYR A 415 11.09 -39.24 7.80
N SER A 416 10.12 -39.56 6.95
CA SER A 416 9.35 -38.58 6.17
C SER A 416 8.59 -37.62 7.10
N GLU A 417 7.87 -38.14 8.10
CA GLU A 417 7.10 -37.36 9.07
C GLU A 417 8.02 -36.47 9.91
N ALA A 418 9.11 -37.03 10.44
CA ALA A 418 10.07 -36.26 11.23
C ALA A 418 10.78 -35.15 10.43
N LYS A 419 11.07 -35.40 9.14
CA LYS A 419 11.67 -34.41 8.24
C LYS A 419 10.69 -33.32 7.86
N LEU A 420 9.43 -33.65 7.60
CA LEU A 420 8.37 -32.69 7.38
C LEU A 420 8.19 -31.80 8.62
N GLY A 421 8.10 -32.41 9.81
CA GLY A 421 7.99 -31.66 11.06
C GLY A 421 9.19 -30.74 11.35
N GLU A 422 10.42 -31.19 11.06
CA GLU A 422 11.62 -30.35 11.18
C GLU A 422 11.56 -29.15 10.20
N ALA A 423 11.26 -29.37 8.92
CA ALA A 423 11.20 -28.32 7.91
C ALA A 423 10.06 -27.32 8.20
N SER A 424 8.87 -27.82 8.57
CA SER A 424 7.73 -26.97 8.93
C SER A 424 8.05 -26.11 10.18
N SER A 425 8.71 -26.68 11.20
CA SER A 425 9.08 -25.92 12.39
C SER A 425 10.08 -24.80 12.09
N VAL A 426 11.03 -25.02 11.18
CA VAL A 426 11.98 -23.97 10.71
C VAL A 426 11.23 -22.90 9.95
N TYR A 427 10.29 -23.30 9.09
CA TYR A 427 9.42 -22.37 8.36
C TYR A 427 8.59 -21.50 9.34
N ASP A 428 7.95 -22.11 10.35
CA ASP A 428 7.15 -21.41 11.35
C ASP A 428 7.96 -20.34 12.10
N ILE A 429 9.23 -20.64 12.46
CA ILE A 429 10.14 -19.67 13.08
C ILE A 429 10.37 -18.48 12.15
N LEU A 430 10.68 -18.74 10.88
CA LEU A 430 10.98 -17.67 9.92
C LEU A 430 9.75 -16.82 9.60
N ILE A 431 8.57 -17.42 9.53
CA ILE A 431 7.30 -16.70 9.41
C ILE A 431 7.04 -15.83 10.63
N ALA A 432 7.21 -16.38 11.84
CA ALA A 432 7.03 -15.61 13.08
C ALA A 432 8.00 -14.41 13.16
N HIS A 433 9.24 -14.56 12.71
CA HIS A 433 10.19 -13.45 12.59
C HIS A 433 9.75 -12.41 11.54
N ALA A 434 9.28 -12.83 10.37
CA ALA A 434 8.81 -11.92 9.34
C ALA A 434 7.54 -11.15 9.79
N GLU A 435 6.64 -11.81 10.52
CA GLU A 435 5.46 -11.16 11.11
C GLU A 435 5.84 -10.22 12.28
N LEU A 436 6.86 -10.55 13.05
CA LEU A 436 7.41 -9.64 14.04
C LEU A 436 8.03 -8.40 13.38
N ASP A 437 8.83 -8.55 12.33
CA ASP A 437 9.37 -7.41 11.55
C ASP A 437 8.24 -6.48 11.11
N ARG A 438 7.15 -7.04 10.56
CA ARG A 438 5.98 -6.28 10.16
C ARG A 438 5.28 -5.61 11.35
N ALA A 439 5.12 -6.34 12.45
CA ALA A 439 4.44 -5.84 13.65
C ALA A 439 5.26 -4.78 14.40
N LEU A 440 6.55 -4.72 14.19
CA LEU A 440 7.45 -3.71 14.76
C LEU A 440 7.62 -2.48 13.86
N GLY A 441 7.37 -2.62 12.57
CA GLY A 441 7.69 -1.60 11.57
C GLY A 441 9.19 -1.49 11.24
N THR A 442 10.02 -2.38 11.81
CA THR A 442 11.47 -2.44 11.60
C THR A 442 11.96 -3.89 11.78
N PRO A 443 13.08 -4.30 11.14
CA PRO A 443 13.62 -5.63 11.33
C PRO A 443 13.99 -5.91 12.79
N VAL A 444 13.62 -7.08 13.32
CA VAL A 444 13.98 -7.53 14.69
C VAL A 444 15.49 -7.49 14.90
N ALA A 445 16.27 -7.79 13.87
CA ALA A 445 17.72 -7.78 13.92
C ALA A 445 18.33 -6.42 14.29
N SER A 446 17.65 -5.31 13.95
CA SER A 446 18.09 -3.95 14.27
C SER A 446 17.84 -3.53 15.74
N ILE A 447 17.06 -4.31 16.50
CA ILE A 447 16.71 -4.00 17.91
C ILE A 447 17.74 -4.60 18.89
N GLY A 448 18.60 -5.51 18.39
CA GLY A 448 19.61 -6.21 19.20
C GLY A 448 20.98 -5.53 19.24
N GLU A 449 21.18 -4.47 18.46
CA GLU A 449 22.35 -3.60 18.45
C GLU A 449 22.11 -2.37 19.37
#